data_9cb07ae86b79c41435976d1af213d149
#
_entry.id   9cb07ae86b79c41435976d1af213d149
#
_cell.length_a   1.000
_cell.length_b   1.000
_cell.length_c   1.000
_cell.angle_alpha   90.00
_cell.angle_beta   90.00
_cell.angle_gamma   90.00
#
_symmetry.space_group_name_H-M   'P 1'
#
loop_
_entity.id
_entity.type
_entity.pdbx_description
1 polymer ?
#
loop_
_entity_poly.entity_id
_entity_poly.type
_entity_poly.pdbx_seq_one_letter_code
_entity_poly.pdbx_strand_id
1 'polypeptide(L)'
;MQHFFIEPSQAEGEWIRLNGSDVNHMKNVLRMHAGERVTVSDGAGKTYQCVIDSYEDKEAVLKIESQEESSTELPSRIYLFQGLPKQEKMEWIVQKSVELGAYQIVPVSMKRCVVKLDAKKAAKKQERWQEISRSAAKQSGRSVIPEVIPVCTFKEALEQAKQLDIILVPYECAEGMKETKTLLKKIWPGQSVGIFIG
;
A
#
# COMPACT_ATOMS: atom_id res chain seq x y z
N MET A 1 -0.45 9.28 16.79
CA MET A 1 -1.14 8.07 17.29
C MET A 1 -0.55 6.88 16.58
N GLN A 2 -0.33 5.74 17.26
CA GLN A 2 0.24 4.56 16.63
C GLN A 2 -0.81 3.86 15.78
N HIS A 3 -0.40 3.31 14.62
CA HIS A 3 -1.28 2.67 13.64
C HIS A 3 -0.90 1.20 13.46
N PHE A 4 -1.91 0.32 13.49
CA PHE A 4 -1.77 -1.12 13.32
C PHE A 4 -2.72 -1.64 12.26
N PHE A 5 -2.37 -2.78 11.66
CA PHE A 5 -3.25 -3.48 10.72
C PHE A 5 -3.72 -4.79 11.30
N ILE A 6 -4.98 -5.13 11.02
CA ILE A 6 -5.61 -6.38 11.42
C ILE A 6 -6.21 -7.09 10.21
N GLU A 7 -6.45 -8.39 10.36
CA GLU A 7 -7.37 -9.11 9.50
C GLU A 7 -8.81 -8.76 9.91
N PRO A 8 -9.76 -8.65 8.96
CA PRO A 8 -11.16 -8.31 9.29
C PRO A 8 -11.80 -9.23 10.34
N SER A 9 -11.37 -10.49 10.41
CA SER A 9 -11.82 -11.49 11.39
C SER A 9 -11.41 -11.19 12.83
N GLN A 10 -10.46 -10.29 13.05
CA GLN A 10 -9.99 -9.89 14.38
C GLN A 10 -10.87 -8.80 15.02
N ALA A 11 -11.82 -8.23 14.27
CA ALA A 11 -12.79 -7.26 14.75
C ALA A 11 -14.14 -7.95 15.01
N GLU A 12 -14.51 -8.09 16.29
CA GLU A 12 -15.75 -8.72 16.73
C GLU A 12 -16.57 -7.76 17.62
N GLY A 13 -17.68 -7.26 17.07
CA GLY A 13 -18.55 -6.32 17.79
C GLY A 13 -17.81 -5.03 18.13
N GLU A 14 -17.67 -4.73 19.43
CA GLU A 14 -16.95 -3.55 19.94
C GLU A 14 -15.48 -3.81 20.27
N TRP A 15 -14.96 -4.98 19.92
CA TRP A 15 -13.62 -5.43 20.31
C TRP A 15 -12.76 -5.83 19.13
N ILE A 16 -11.46 -5.57 19.27
CA ILE A 16 -10.42 -6.06 18.37
C ILE A 16 -9.40 -6.84 19.19
N ARG A 17 -9.08 -8.05 18.73
CA ARG A 17 -8.01 -8.88 19.30
C ARG A 17 -6.79 -8.83 18.40
N LEU A 18 -5.83 -7.99 18.78
CA LEU A 18 -4.55 -7.87 18.08
C LEU A 18 -3.62 -8.97 18.56
N ASN A 19 -2.94 -9.65 17.66
CA ASN A 19 -2.01 -10.76 17.98
C ASN A 19 -0.69 -10.64 17.19
N GLY A 20 0.22 -11.59 17.43
CA GLY A 20 1.46 -11.72 16.68
C GLY A 20 2.51 -10.64 17.01
N SER A 21 3.28 -10.23 16.00
CA SER A 21 4.41 -9.30 16.15
C SER A 21 3.97 -7.91 16.61
N ASP A 22 2.76 -7.50 16.26
CA ASP A 22 2.26 -6.18 16.61
C ASP A 22 2.01 -6.02 18.11
N VAL A 23 1.58 -7.09 18.81
CA VAL A 23 1.48 -7.08 20.28
C VAL A 23 2.83 -6.88 20.95
N ASN A 24 3.86 -7.61 20.47
CA ASN A 24 5.22 -7.42 20.96
C ASN A 24 5.73 -6.00 20.70
N HIS A 25 5.45 -5.47 19.51
CA HIS A 25 5.81 -4.10 19.16
C HIS A 25 5.11 -3.09 20.08
N MET A 26 3.81 -3.24 20.29
CA MET A 26 2.99 -2.40 21.16
C MET A 26 3.49 -2.42 22.62
N LYS A 27 3.64 -3.61 23.20
CA LYS A 27 3.96 -3.82 24.61
C LYS A 27 5.43 -3.55 24.94
N ASN A 28 6.37 -4.08 24.13
CA ASN A 28 7.79 -4.13 24.47
C ASN A 28 8.62 -3.03 23.78
N VAL A 29 8.26 -2.62 22.57
CA VAL A 29 8.99 -1.59 21.82
C VAL A 29 8.41 -0.21 22.12
N LEU A 30 7.11 -0.04 21.93
CA LEU A 30 6.41 1.23 22.16
C LEU A 30 6.04 1.44 23.65
N ARG A 31 6.05 0.37 24.45
CA ARG A 31 5.72 0.39 25.87
C ARG A 31 4.35 1.00 26.17
N MET A 32 3.38 0.67 25.34
CA MET A 32 2.03 1.19 25.47
C MET A 32 1.28 0.47 26.62
N HIS A 33 0.43 1.21 27.29
CA HIS A 33 -0.32 0.76 28.46
C HIS A 33 -1.83 0.76 28.20
N ALA A 34 -2.57 0.04 29.02
CA ALA A 34 -4.03 0.10 29.02
C ALA A 34 -4.50 1.55 29.21
N GLY A 35 -5.55 1.94 28.51
CA GLY A 35 -6.07 3.32 28.46
C GLY A 35 -5.47 4.19 27.35
N GLU A 36 -4.39 3.77 26.67
CA GLU A 36 -3.83 4.52 25.55
C GLU A 36 -4.60 4.26 24.25
N ARG A 37 -4.68 5.30 23.41
CA ARG A 37 -5.38 5.26 22.12
C ARG A 37 -4.48 4.79 20.99
N VAL A 38 -5.05 3.99 20.11
CA VAL A 38 -4.42 3.51 18.89
C VAL A 38 -5.38 3.58 17.71
N THR A 39 -4.84 3.71 16.51
CA THR A 39 -5.60 3.56 15.28
C THR A 39 -5.36 2.16 14.73
N VAL A 40 -6.44 1.50 14.30
CA VAL A 40 -6.36 0.17 13.70
C VAL A 40 -7.10 0.18 12.37
N SER A 41 -6.51 -0.39 11.33
CA SER A 41 -7.15 -0.52 10.01
C SER A 41 -7.17 -1.96 9.55
N ASP A 42 -8.22 -2.32 8.78
CA ASP A 42 -8.39 -3.67 8.22
C ASP A 42 -7.63 -3.89 6.90
N GLY A 43 -6.86 -2.90 6.47
CA GLY A 43 -6.14 -2.94 5.20
C GLY A 43 -7.03 -2.82 3.95
N ALA A 44 -8.35 -2.77 4.11
CA ALA A 44 -9.34 -2.71 3.05
C ALA A 44 -10.12 -1.38 3.02
N GLY A 45 -9.79 -0.44 3.90
CA GLY A 45 -10.33 0.91 3.92
C GLY A 45 -11.12 1.28 5.18
N LYS A 46 -11.38 0.36 6.09
CA LYS A 46 -12.00 0.68 7.39
C LYS A 46 -10.94 1.00 8.42
N THR A 47 -11.19 2.02 9.19
CA THR A 47 -10.32 2.46 10.27
C THR A 47 -11.09 2.57 11.56
N TYR A 48 -10.51 2.09 12.64
CA TYR A 48 -11.06 2.06 13.98
C TYR A 48 -10.19 2.91 14.89
N GLN A 49 -10.80 3.79 15.66
CA GLN A 49 -10.17 4.44 16.81
C GLN A 49 -10.42 3.56 18.02
N CYS A 50 -9.36 3.11 18.64
CA CYS A 50 -9.44 2.14 19.73
C CYS A 50 -8.69 2.61 20.97
N VAL A 51 -9.08 2.07 22.12
CA VAL A 51 -8.35 2.16 23.38
C VAL A 51 -7.86 0.78 23.75
N ILE A 52 -6.61 0.69 24.21
CA ILE A 52 -6.08 -0.55 24.77
C ILE A 52 -6.81 -0.83 26.09
N ASP A 53 -7.56 -1.93 26.14
CA ASP A 53 -8.24 -2.37 27.35
C ASP A 53 -7.29 -3.18 28.23
N SER A 54 -6.72 -4.24 27.67
CA SER A 54 -5.84 -5.14 28.40
C SER A 54 -4.84 -5.88 27.49
N TYR A 55 -3.86 -6.50 28.11
CA TYR A 55 -2.93 -7.43 27.48
C TYR A 55 -3.13 -8.81 28.08
N GLU A 56 -3.59 -9.75 27.26
CA GLU A 56 -3.77 -11.16 27.61
C GLU A 56 -2.67 -11.99 26.93
N ASP A 57 -1.94 -12.82 27.68
CA ASP A 57 -0.88 -13.70 27.16
C ASP A 57 -0.13 -13.21 25.90
N LYS A 58 -0.69 -13.45 24.71
CA LYS A 58 -0.13 -13.12 23.39
C LYS A 58 -1.00 -12.15 22.58
N GLU A 59 -2.01 -11.59 23.22
CA GLU A 59 -2.97 -10.71 22.57
C GLU A 59 -3.05 -9.34 23.27
N ALA A 60 -3.38 -8.32 22.51
CA ALA A 60 -3.85 -7.05 23.03
C ALA A 60 -5.33 -6.90 22.72
N VAL A 61 -6.13 -6.71 23.75
CA VAL A 61 -7.58 -6.48 23.63
C VAL A 61 -7.80 -4.98 23.49
N LEU A 62 -8.42 -4.58 22.41
CA LEU A 62 -8.69 -3.19 22.11
C LEU A 62 -10.21 -2.97 22.07
N LYS A 63 -10.69 -1.93 22.74
CA LYS A 63 -12.08 -1.48 22.65
C LYS A 63 -12.22 -0.46 21.53
N ILE A 64 -13.18 -0.65 20.64
CA ILE A 64 -13.50 0.29 19.57
C ILE A 64 -14.28 1.47 20.17
N GLU A 65 -13.75 2.68 20.01
CA GLU A 65 -14.45 3.92 20.39
C GLU A 65 -15.26 4.48 19.20
N SER A 66 -14.70 4.42 17.98
CA SER A 66 -15.39 4.81 16.75
C SER A 66 -14.84 4.07 15.56
N GLN A 67 -15.68 3.98 14.52
CA GLN A 67 -15.30 3.46 13.19
C GLN A 67 -15.49 4.58 12.18
N GLU A 68 -14.49 4.75 11.32
CA GLU A 68 -14.51 5.74 10.25
C GLU A 68 -14.17 5.08 8.92
N GLU A 69 -14.82 5.50 7.85
CA GLU A 69 -14.30 5.25 6.51
C GLU A 69 -13.12 6.19 6.30
N SER A 70 -12.00 5.64 5.81
CA SER A 70 -10.76 6.38 5.75
C SER A 70 -10.83 7.59 4.82
N SER A 71 -10.45 8.74 5.34
CA SER A 71 -10.23 9.97 4.56
C SER A 71 -8.81 10.11 4.01
N THR A 72 -7.90 9.16 4.30
CA THR A 72 -6.48 9.27 3.92
C THR A 72 -6.18 8.75 2.52
N GLU A 73 -7.13 8.06 1.90
CA GLU A 73 -6.95 7.51 0.57
C GLU A 73 -7.24 8.54 -0.53
N LEU A 74 -6.53 8.42 -1.64
CA LEU A 74 -6.81 9.25 -2.81
C LEU A 74 -8.22 8.94 -3.36
N PRO A 75 -8.94 9.94 -3.87
CA PRO A 75 -10.26 9.72 -4.44
C PRO A 75 -10.23 8.93 -5.76
N SER A 76 -9.05 8.77 -6.37
CA SER A 76 -8.82 8.00 -7.60
C SER A 76 -7.80 6.89 -7.34
N ARG A 77 -7.92 5.76 -8.04
CA ARG A 77 -7.04 4.61 -7.90
C ARG A 77 -5.82 4.74 -8.82
N ILE A 78 -4.64 4.90 -8.25
CA ILE A 78 -3.40 5.04 -9.01
C ILE A 78 -2.67 3.69 -9.07
N TYR A 79 -2.48 3.18 -10.29
CA TYR A 79 -1.75 1.95 -10.59
C TYR A 79 -0.37 2.31 -11.14
N LEU A 80 0.70 1.91 -10.46
CA LEU A 80 2.05 2.14 -10.91
C LEU A 80 2.59 0.92 -11.64
N PHE A 81 2.77 1.01 -12.96
CA PHE A 81 3.46 0.02 -13.79
C PHE A 81 4.95 0.38 -13.85
N GLN A 82 5.74 -0.26 -13.01
CA GLN A 82 7.16 0.07 -12.85
C GLN A 82 8.06 -0.94 -13.54
N GLY A 83 8.82 -0.51 -14.53
CA GLY A 83 9.90 -1.30 -15.09
C GLY A 83 10.94 -1.66 -14.03
N LEU A 84 11.39 -2.93 -14.01
CA LEU A 84 12.33 -3.40 -13.00
C LEU A 84 13.63 -2.59 -13.03
N PRO A 85 13.91 -1.78 -12.00
CA PRO A 85 15.12 -0.98 -11.92
C PRO A 85 16.33 -1.83 -11.50
N LYS A 86 17.54 -1.27 -11.65
CA LYS A 86 18.76 -1.88 -11.13
C LYS A 86 18.79 -1.82 -9.60
N GLN A 87 19.43 -2.83 -9.01
CA GLN A 87 19.70 -2.92 -7.56
C GLN A 87 18.43 -2.89 -6.70
N GLU A 88 18.49 -2.25 -5.54
CA GLU A 88 17.41 -2.18 -4.55
C GLU A 88 16.48 -0.97 -4.75
N LYS A 89 16.60 -0.27 -5.87
CA LYS A 89 15.78 0.91 -6.16
C LYS A 89 14.27 0.60 -6.14
N MET A 90 13.89 -0.64 -6.46
CA MET A 90 12.49 -1.04 -6.41
C MET A 90 11.91 -0.96 -5.00
N GLU A 91 12.69 -1.26 -3.96
CA GLU A 91 12.23 -1.16 -2.57
C GLU A 91 11.89 0.28 -2.21
N TRP A 92 12.75 1.22 -2.60
CA TRP A 92 12.51 2.65 -2.40
C TRP A 92 11.30 3.16 -3.22
N ILE A 93 11.16 2.69 -4.48
CA ILE A 93 10.01 3.06 -5.34
C ILE A 93 8.72 2.57 -4.69
N VAL A 94 8.66 1.31 -4.23
CA VAL A 94 7.48 0.77 -3.55
C VAL A 94 7.13 1.62 -2.33
N GLN A 95 8.11 1.87 -1.46
CA GLN A 95 7.91 2.69 -0.26
C GLN A 95 7.31 4.06 -0.61
N LYS A 96 7.94 4.81 -1.53
CA LYS A 96 7.51 6.16 -1.87
C LYS A 96 6.18 6.19 -2.62
N SER A 97 5.91 5.20 -3.46
CA SER A 97 4.62 5.09 -4.15
C SER A 97 3.47 4.86 -3.17
N VAL A 98 3.69 4.02 -2.17
CA VAL A 98 2.72 3.78 -1.09
C VAL A 98 2.49 5.07 -0.30
N GLU A 99 3.54 5.74 0.16
CA GLU A 99 3.44 7.01 0.89
C GLU A 99 2.69 8.10 0.09
N LEU A 100 2.80 8.08 -1.25
CA LEU A 100 2.13 9.00 -2.16
C LEU A 100 0.71 8.60 -2.56
N GLY A 101 0.19 7.46 -2.08
CA GLY A 101 -1.18 7.07 -2.30
C GLY A 101 -1.41 6.10 -3.46
N ALA A 102 -0.37 5.42 -3.99
CA ALA A 102 -0.59 4.37 -4.99
C ALA A 102 -1.57 3.32 -4.47
N TYR A 103 -2.48 2.89 -5.34
CA TYR A 103 -3.46 1.84 -5.04
C TYR A 103 -2.87 0.44 -5.25
N GLN A 104 -2.10 0.27 -6.34
CA GLN A 104 -1.45 -0.99 -6.68
C GLN A 104 -0.11 -0.74 -7.38
N ILE A 105 0.86 -1.62 -7.17
CA ILE A 105 2.16 -1.57 -7.81
C ILE A 105 2.33 -2.83 -8.67
N VAL A 106 2.63 -2.62 -9.94
CA VAL A 106 2.80 -3.64 -10.97
C VAL A 106 4.26 -3.65 -11.42
N PRO A 107 5.10 -4.56 -10.92
CA PRO A 107 6.47 -4.71 -11.37
C PRO A 107 6.51 -5.31 -12.79
N VAL A 108 7.12 -4.61 -13.74
CA VAL A 108 7.11 -4.99 -15.16
C VAL A 108 8.50 -5.38 -15.65
N SER A 109 8.63 -6.59 -16.19
CA SER A 109 9.84 -7.02 -16.90
C SER A 109 9.83 -6.48 -18.31
N MET A 110 10.58 -5.41 -18.58
CA MET A 110 10.66 -4.76 -19.89
C MET A 110 11.90 -5.23 -20.66
N LYS A 111 11.89 -5.09 -22.00
CA LYS A 111 13.00 -5.52 -22.87
C LYS A 111 14.36 -4.90 -22.51
N ARG A 112 14.36 -3.65 -22.07
CA ARG A 112 15.56 -2.91 -21.68
C ARG A 112 15.91 -2.99 -20.19
N CYS A 113 15.12 -3.71 -19.39
CA CYS A 113 15.47 -3.95 -17.99
C CYS A 113 16.73 -4.81 -17.92
N VAL A 114 17.72 -4.31 -17.17
CA VAL A 114 18.98 -5.04 -16.92
C VAL A 114 18.73 -6.22 -15.97
N VAL A 115 17.79 -6.09 -15.07
CA VAL A 115 17.43 -7.13 -14.11
C VAL A 115 16.51 -8.14 -14.78
N LYS A 116 16.96 -9.40 -14.84
CA LYS A 116 16.15 -10.54 -15.22
C LYS A 116 15.98 -11.44 -14.02
N LEU A 117 14.74 -11.68 -13.64
CA LEU A 117 14.41 -12.54 -12.51
C LEU A 117 13.86 -13.87 -13.04
N ASP A 118 14.38 -14.97 -12.53
CA ASP A 118 13.70 -16.26 -12.63
C ASP A 118 12.47 -16.29 -11.73
N ALA A 119 11.57 -17.24 -11.92
CA ALA A 119 10.29 -17.32 -11.19
C ALA A 119 10.48 -17.36 -9.67
N LYS A 120 11.48 -18.09 -9.17
CA LYS A 120 11.76 -18.21 -7.72
C LYS A 120 12.25 -16.89 -7.14
N LYS A 121 13.16 -16.20 -7.83
CA LYS A 121 13.66 -14.90 -7.39
C LYS A 121 12.57 -13.83 -7.49
N ALA A 122 11.72 -13.87 -8.52
CA ALA A 122 10.60 -12.96 -8.68
C ALA A 122 9.61 -13.07 -7.52
N ALA A 123 9.21 -14.30 -7.13
CA ALA A 123 8.33 -14.54 -6.01
C ALA A 123 8.92 -14.00 -4.69
N LYS A 124 10.19 -14.35 -4.38
CA LYS A 124 10.86 -13.86 -3.16
C LYS A 124 10.98 -12.31 -3.13
N LYS A 125 11.22 -11.69 -4.28
CA LYS A 125 11.27 -10.21 -4.37
C LYS A 125 9.89 -9.60 -4.18
N GLN A 126 8.85 -10.19 -4.75
CA GLN A 126 7.46 -9.72 -4.60
C GLN A 126 7.02 -9.79 -3.13
N GLU A 127 7.30 -10.89 -2.41
CA GLU A 127 7.05 -11.00 -0.96
C GLU A 127 7.74 -9.86 -0.19
N ARG A 128 9.02 -9.61 -0.48
CA ARG A 128 9.78 -8.52 0.15
C ARG A 128 9.18 -7.14 -0.14
N TRP A 129 8.75 -6.89 -1.36
CA TRP A 129 8.13 -5.63 -1.76
C TRP A 129 6.75 -5.45 -1.12
N GLN A 130 5.99 -6.54 -0.95
CA GLN A 130 4.71 -6.50 -0.23
C GLN A 130 4.89 -6.13 1.24
N GLU A 131 5.93 -6.64 1.91
CA GLU A 131 6.26 -6.25 3.29
C GLU A 131 6.67 -4.77 3.41
N ILE A 132 7.38 -4.24 2.41
CA ILE A 132 7.71 -2.82 2.34
C ILE A 132 6.44 -1.98 2.15
N SER A 133 5.53 -2.42 1.29
CA SER A 133 4.22 -1.78 1.10
C SER A 133 3.44 -1.71 2.43
N ARG A 134 3.35 -2.82 3.15
CA ARG A 134 2.70 -2.90 4.47
C ARG A 134 3.33 -1.93 5.48
N SER A 135 4.65 -1.93 5.56
CA SER A 135 5.40 -1.05 6.47
C SER A 135 5.21 0.44 6.13
N ALA A 136 5.24 0.78 4.84
CA ALA A 136 5.03 2.14 4.37
C ALA A 136 3.60 2.62 4.60
N ALA A 137 2.59 1.76 4.36
CA ALA A 137 1.19 2.05 4.64
C ALA A 137 0.96 2.32 6.15
N LYS A 138 1.56 1.49 7.01
CA LYS A 138 1.51 1.68 8.47
C LYS A 138 2.12 3.02 8.88
N GLN A 139 3.30 3.35 8.36
CA GLN A 139 4.04 4.56 8.71
C GLN A 139 3.36 5.84 8.18
N SER A 140 2.76 5.79 6.99
CA SER A 140 2.05 6.93 6.38
C SER A 140 0.59 7.06 6.83
N GLY A 141 0.09 6.17 7.70
CA GLY A 141 -1.27 6.20 8.23
C GLY A 141 -2.34 5.87 7.20
N ARG A 142 -2.01 5.11 6.17
CA ARG A 142 -2.99 4.65 5.17
C ARG A 142 -3.89 3.56 5.74
N SER A 143 -5.14 3.53 5.32
CA SER A 143 -6.11 2.49 5.69
C SER A 143 -6.09 1.28 4.74
N VAL A 144 -5.52 1.45 3.55
CA VAL A 144 -5.34 0.40 2.54
C VAL A 144 -3.87 0.04 2.44
N ILE A 145 -3.56 -1.25 2.37
CA ILE A 145 -2.22 -1.74 2.05
C ILE A 145 -2.17 -1.99 0.54
N PRO A 146 -1.44 -1.17 -0.24
CA PRO A 146 -1.30 -1.39 -1.67
C PRO A 146 -0.72 -2.76 -1.98
N GLU A 147 -1.37 -3.47 -2.88
CA GLU A 147 -0.87 -4.75 -3.36
C GLU A 147 0.32 -4.53 -4.30
N VAL A 148 1.39 -5.30 -4.08
CA VAL A 148 2.47 -5.45 -5.05
C VAL A 148 2.27 -6.79 -5.76
N ILE A 149 1.76 -6.74 -6.99
CA ILE A 149 1.44 -7.97 -7.71
C ILE A 149 2.72 -8.70 -8.20
N PRO A 150 2.61 -9.97 -8.60
CA PRO A 150 3.73 -10.69 -9.21
C PRO A 150 4.32 -9.96 -10.41
N VAL A 151 5.62 -10.14 -10.64
CA VAL A 151 6.31 -9.58 -11.80
C VAL A 151 5.67 -10.10 -13.09
N CYS A 152 5.23 -9.20 -13.95
CA CYS A 152 4.62 -9.54 -15.22
C CYS A 152 5.45 -9.06 -16.43
N THR A 153 5.14 -9.56 -17.61
CA THR A 153 5.71 -9.06 -18.87
C THR A 153 5.08 -7.72 -19.27
N PHE A 154 5.74 -6.96 -20.13
CA PHE A 154 5.17 -5.72 -20.67
C PHE A 154 3.84 -5.93 -21.40
N LYS A 155 3.67 -7.07 -22.08
CA LYS A 155 2.42 -7.41 -22.74
C LYS A 155 1.28 -7.61 -21.73
N GLU A 156 1.52 -8.37 -20.69
CA GLU A 156 0.54 -8.57 -19.60
C GLU A 156 0.19 -7.27 -18.89
N ALA A 157 1.19 -6.42 -18.65
CA ALA A 157 0.97 -5.09 -18.06
C ALA A 157 0.07 -4.21 -18.95
N LEU A 158 0.26 -4.24 -20.27
CA LEU A 158 -0.61 -3.52 -21.21
C LEU A 158 -2.04 -4.07 -21.22
N GLU A 159 -2.23 -5.39 -21.14
CA GLU A 159 -3.57 -5.98 -21.06
C GLU A 159 -4.31 -5.56 -19.77
N GLN A 160 -3.60 -5.53 -18.64
CA GLN A 160 -4.16 -5.01 -17.38
C GLN A 160 -4.52 -3.52 -17.50
N ALA A 161 -3.64 -2.72 -18.08
CA ALA A 161 -3.83 -1.29 -18.23
C ALA A 161 -5.04 -0.92 -19.10
N LYS A 162 -5.44 -1.75 -20.07
CA LYS A 162 -6.64 -1.55 -20.90
C LYS A 162 -7.94 -1.48 -20.09
N GLN A 163 -7.94 -2.00 -18.87
CA GLN A 163 -9.12 -1.96 -17.98
C GLN A 163 -9.20 -0.64 -17.18
N LEU A 164 -8.19 0.22 -17.29
CA LEU A 164 -8.12 1.47 -16.56
C LEU A 164 -8.71 2.62 -17.39
N ASP A 165 -9.26 3.62 -16.71
CA ASP A 165 -9.88 4.78 -17.36
C ASP A 165 -8.86 5.68 -18.08
N ILE A 166 -7.66 5.83 -17.48
CA ILE A 166 -6.61 6.71 -17.98
C ILE A 166 -5.26 5.99 -17.92
N ILE A 167 -4.47 6.11 -18.97
CA ILE A 167 -3.10 5.61 -19.02
C ILE A 167 -2.16 6.76 -19.31
N LEU A 168 -1.17 6.94 -18.44
CA LEU A 168 -0.11 7.93 -18.57
C LEU A 168 1.23 7.24 -18.82
N VAL A 169 1.93 7.66 -19.85
CA VAL A 169 3.28 7.20 -20.17
C VAL A 169 4.17 8.44 -20.22
N PRO A 170 4.78 8.83 -19.10
CA PRO A 170 5.73 9.93 -19.06
C PRO A 170 6.89 9.67 -20.02
N TYR A 171 7.17 10.65 -20.88
CA TYR A 171 8.24 10.56 -21.86
C TYR A 171 9.23 11.70 -21.66
N GLU A 172 10.50 11.39 -21.42
CA GLU A 172 11.54 12.34 -21.05
C GLU A 172 11.84 13.39 -22.14
N CYS A 173 11.59 13.04 -23.42
CA CYS A 173 11.79 13.96 -24.54
C CYS A 173 10.53 14.78 -24.89
N ALA A 174 9.45 14.69 -24.13
CA ALA A 174 8.27 15.50 -24.36
C ALA A 174 8.54 16.96 -23.93
N GLU A 175 8.28 17.89 -24.84
CA GLU A 175 8.46 19.32 -24.55
C GLU A 175 7.27 19.88 -23.78
N GLY A 176 7.57 20.49 -22.61
CA GLY A 176 6.62 21.22 -21.79
C GLY A 176 5.68 20.34 -20.97
N MET A 177 5.00 20.97 -20.01
CA MET A 177 4.08 20.31 -19.05
C MET A 177 2.60 20.67 -19.27
N LYS A 178 2.28 21.41 -20.32
CA LYS A 178 0.93 21.96 -20.51
C LYS A 178 -0.10 20.85 -20.74
N GLU A 179 0.23 19.88 -21.58
CA GLU A 179 -0.65 18.75 -21.88
C GLU A 179 -0.84 17.86 -20.66
N THR A 180 0.26 17.53 -19.96
CA THR A 180 0.22 16.74 -18.72
C THR A 180 -0.66 17.40 -17.66
N LYS A 181 -0.49 18.72 -17.45
CA LYS A 181 -1.35 19.46 -16.50
C LYS A 181 -2.82 19.46 -16.92
N THR A 182 -3.11 19.50 -18.21
CA THR A 182 -4.48 19.45 -18.74
C THR A 182 -5.08 18.07 -18.54
N LEU A 183 -4.32 17.00 -18.76
CA LEU A 183 -4.76 15.62 -18.51
C LEU A 183 -5.01 15.37 -17.03
N LEU A 184 -4.09 15.77 -16.15
CA LEU A 184 -4.26 15.60 -14.70
C LEU A 184 -5.51 16.30 -14.16
N LYS A 185 -5.88 17.45 -14.70
CA LYS A 185 -7.12 18.17 -14.34
C LYS A 185 -8.40 17.46 -14.78
N LYS A 186 -8.31 16.49 -15.68
CA LYS A 186 -9.45 15.69 -16.17
C LYS A 186 -9.67 14.40 -15.37
N ILE A 187 -8.86 14.15 -14.37
CA ILE A 187 -9.03 12.98 -13.48
C ILE A 187 -10.12 13.29 -12.47
N TRP A 188 -11.17 12.48 -12.47
CA TRP A 188 -12.30 12.62 -11.56
C TRP A 188 -12.23 11.59 -10.43
N PRO A 189 -12.79 11.87 -9.26
CA PRO A 189 -12.94 10.88 -8.18
C PRO A 189 -13.57 9.58 -8.70
N GLY A 190 -13.04 8.45 -8.25
CA GLY A 190 -13.47 7.11 -8.65
C GLY A 190 -12.76 6.54 -9.87
N GLN A 191 -12.09 7.35 -10.67
CA GLN A 191 -11.35 6.85 -11.83
C GLN A 191 -10.08 6.09 -11.46
N SER A 192 -9.72 5.17 -12.35
CA SER A 192 -8.48 4.39 -12.30
C SER A 192 -7.45 4.95 -13.27
N VAL A 193 -6.23 5.21 -12.78
CA VAL A 193 -5.14 5.81 -13.54
C VAL A 193 -3.92 4.92 -13.53
N GLY A 194 -3.48 4.45 -14.68
CA GLY A 194 -2.23 3.72 -14.86
C GLY A 194 -1.09 4.66 -15.22
N ILE A 195 0.04 4.53 -14.53
CA ILE A 195 1.26 5.30 -14.82
C ILE A 195 2.39 4.33 -15.13
N PHE A 196 2.93 4.38 -16.35
CA PHE A 196 4.06 3.55 -16.78
C PHE A 196 5.37 4.30 -16.60
N ILE A 197 6.29 3.71 -15.83
CA ILE A 197 7.66 4.23 -15.63
C ILE A 197 8.65 3.15 -16.09
N GLY A 198 9.52 3.51 -17.04
CA GLY A 198 10.54 2.64 -17.63
C GLY A 198 11.94 2.83 -17.08
#